data_39f254f7dbed738502a8408ebc49283c
#
_entry.id   39f254f7dbed738502a8408ebc49283c
#
_cell.length_a   1.000
_cell.length_b   1.000
_cell.length_c   1.000
_cell.angle_alpha   90.00
_cell.angle_beta   90.00
_cell.angle_gamma   90.00
#
_symmetry.space_group_name_H-M   'P 1'
#
loop_
_entity.id
_entity.type
_entity.pdbx_description
1 polymer ?
#
loop_
_entity_poly.entity_id
_entity_poly.type
_entity_poly.pdbx_seq_one_letter_code
_entity_poly.pdbx_strand_id
1 'polypeptide(L)'
;MNIEFAYSVLEILQTMQDVVKQMINAYDEANVSEYNMLCRELEEGVQETRQAIENLNDHLRDSFICVLESIKNIRQLEEKNPHEARWKLECELLMILENSYIQFFAEEILSKDASKKQELHDRLIQVGAFPKLLQKPEEREYACDLSIFVPAYNHVDYTIICVNSILENIPSNITCEIILYNHGSSDATKQFFESLSGVHVLEAAINRAFPIVGLRAMSGRYSLHISNDVVVGANAIENMYRTIAEHSDCGWVVPSTSAVSNLQTIAVQYSSQDEFVQFAKRNNLYDERRHEARVRLCNPATMIRTEDYNMIQYEMYEEMYCIKGIPSFPDDKISLWMRRHGYKNILAKDAYCHHFGSVTHRNDFKSQQQQSEYYLRGRKDFVKNFGVDPWGTGFCYDSELFSKWQIARKDNATILGINCGLGSNSLKVKEIQREKGAEHVTLYN
;
A
#
# COMPACT_ATOMS: atom_id res chain seq x y z
N MET A 1 7.61 -29.51 -5.32
CA MET A 1 6.40 -29.93 -6.08
C MET A 1 6.80 -30.22 -7.53
N ASN A 2 6.19 -31.21 -8.21
CA ASN A 2 6.35 -31.43 -9.64
C ASN A 2 5.60 -30.33 -10.41
N ILE A 3 6.13 -29.89 -11.55
CA ILE A 3 5.57 -28.77 -12.33
C ILE A 3 4.18 -29.10 -12.91
N GLU A 4 3.94 -30.33 -13.34
CA GLU A 4 2.62 -30.77 -13.84
C GLU A 4 1.56 -30.69 -12.75
N PHE A 5 1.88 -31.14 -11.53
CA PHE A 5 0.99 -31.05 -10.38
C PHE A 5 0.77 -29.57 -9.98
N ALA A 6 1.79 -28.72 -10.10
CA ALA A 6 1.62 -27.30 -9.84
C ALA A 6 0.63 -26.65 -10.82
N TYR A 7 0.68 -26.99 -12.11
CA TYR A 7 -0.32 -26.52 -13.08
C TYR A 7 -1.73 -27.05 -12.78
N SER A 8 -1.87 -28.30 -12.34
CA SER A 8 -3.19 -28.83 -11.92
C SER A 8 -3.77 -28.05 -10.74
N VAL A 9 -2.94 -27.64 -9.77
CA VAL A 9 -3.38 -26.78 -8.66
C VAL A 9 -3.80 -25.40 -9.17
N LEU A 10 -3.08 -24.83 -10.14
CA LEU A 10 -3.46 -23.54 -10.75
C LEU A 10 -4.80 -23.63 -11.49
N GLU A 11 -5.09 -24.73 -12.19
CA GLU A 11 -6.39 -24.97 -12.83
C GLU A 11 -7.52 -25.04 -11.80
N ILE A 12 -7.30 -25.69 -10.66
CA ILE A 12 -8.26 -25.74 -9.55
C ILE A 12 -8.50 -24.31 -8.99
N LEU A 13 -7.44 -23.55 -8.74
CA LEU A 13 -7.57 -22.16 -8.27
C LEU A 13 -8.31 -21.28 -9.28
N GLN A 14 -8.10 -21.50 -10.58
CA GLN A 14 -8.86 -20.81 -11.62
C GLN A 14 -10.34 -21.19 -11.58
N THR A 15 -10.66 -22.49 -11.45
CA THR A 15 -12.04 -22.96 -11.31
C THR A 15 -12.73 -22.32 -10.11
N MET A 16 -12.04 -22.26 -8.95
CA MET A 16 -12.59 -21.61 -7.75
C MET A 16 -12.89 -20.12 -7.98
N GLN A 17 -12.01 -19.40 -8.71
CA GLN A 17 -12.27 -17.99 -9.08
C GLN A 17 -13.51 -17.87 -9.97
N ASP A 18 -13.68 -18.78 -10.91
CA ASP A 18 -14.84 -18.76 -11.83
C ASP A 18 -16.13 -19.11 -11.10
N VAL A 19 -16.08 -19.99 -10.11
CA VAL A 19 -17.22 -20.27 -9.20
C VAL A 19 -17.59 -19.00 -8.42
N VAL A 20 -16.63 -18.26 -7.87
CA VAL A 20 -16.93 -17.00 -7.15
C VAL A 20 -17.54 -15.96 -8.08
N LYS A 21 -17.08 -15.84 -9.34
CA LYS A 21 -17.71 -14.95 -10.33
C LYS A 21 -19.15 -15.34 -10.62
N GLN A 22 -19.44 -16.64 -10.70
CA GLN A 22 -20.82 -17.12 -10.83
C GLN A 22 -21.64 -16.85 -9.56
N MET A 23 -21.07 -16.99 -8.36
CA MET A 23 -21.72 -16.59 -7.11
C MET A 23 -22.10 -15.11 -7.12
N ILE A 24 -21.20 -14.23 -7.59
CA ILE A 24 -21.46 -12.81 -7.76
C ILE A 24 -22.66 -12.56 -8.68
N ASN A 25 -22.69 -13.22 -9.84
CA ASN A 25 -23.80 -13.09 -10.78
C ASN A 25 -25.11 -13.60 -10.18
N ALA A 26 -25.11 -14.79 -9.56
CA ALA A 26 -26.29 -15.35 -8.91
C ALA A 26 -26.82 -14.45 -7.77
N TYR A 27 -25.90 -13.81 -7.04
CA TYR A 27 -26.25 -12.84 -6.00
C TYR A 27 -26.92 -11.60 -6.59
N ASP A 28 -26.34 -11.02 -7.64
CA ASP A 28 -26.86 -9.83 -8.33
C ASP A 28 -28.22 -10.10 -9.01
N GLU A 29 -28.46 -11.34 -9.49
CA GLU A 29 -29.73 -11.80 -10.06
C GLU A 29 -30.74 -12.25 -8.99
N ALA A 30 -30.40 -12.19 -7.71
CA ALA A 30 -31.19 -12.70 -6.58
C ALA A 30 -31.56 -14.21 -6.72
N ASN A 31 -30.73 -15.00 -7.38
CA ASN A 31 -30.89 -16.45 -7.53
C ASN A 31 -30.30 -17.20 -6.31
N VAL A 32 -31.06 -17.17 -5.21
CA VAL A 32 -30.63 -17.73 -3.91
C VAL A 32 -30.32 -19.23 -4.00
N SER A 33 -31.03 -20.00 -4.84
CA SER A 33 -30.80 -21.44 -4.96
C SER A 33 -29.45 -21.75 -5.58
N GLU A 34 -29.11 -21.09 -6.68
CA GLU A 34 -27.83 -21.23 -7.36
C GLU A 34 -26.68 -20.73 -6.51
N TYR A 35 -26.83 -19.54 -5.92
CA TYR A 35 -25.84 -18.97 -5.00
C TYR A 35 -25.48 -19.94 -3.86
N ASN A 36 -26.49 -20.52 -3.17
CA ASN A 36 -26.27 -21.47 -2.09
C ASN A 36 -25.63 -22.81 -2.58
N MET A 37 -25.91 -23.23 -3.79
CA MET A 37 -25.28 -24.40 -4.40
C MET A 37 -23.78 -24.10 -4.62
N LEU A 38 -23.46 -22.99 -5.29
CA LEU A 38 -22.09 -22.59 -5.59
C LEU A 38 -21.25 -22.36 -4.32
N CYS A 39 -21.84 -21.79 -3.26
CA CYS A 39 -21.16 -21.68 -1.96
C CYS A 39 -20.71 -23.04 -1.42
N ARG A 40 -21.59 -24.05 -1.48
CA ARG A 40 -21.25 -25.41 -0.99
C ARG A 40 -20.18 -26.07 -1.86
N GLU A 41 -20.30 -25.96 -3.17
CA GLU A 41 -19.31 -26.50 -4.12
C GLU A 41 -17.93 -25.89 -3.89
N LEU A 42 -17.87 -24.57 -3.64
CA LEU A 42 -16.62 -23.89 -3.33
C LEU A 42 -16.04 -24.36 -1.98
N GLU A 43 -16.86 -24.44 -0.92
CA GLU A 43 -16.42 -24.91 0.40
C GLU A 43 -15.85 -26.33 0.32
N GLU A 44 -16.55 -27.26 -0.37
CA GLU A 44 -16.13 -28.65 -0.56
C GLU A 44 -14.81 -28.70 -1.36
N GLY A 45 -14.73 -28.01 -2.49
CA GLY A 45 -13.53 -27.98 -3.33
C GLY A 45 -12.31 -27.39 -2.60
N VAL A 46 -12.49 -26.35 -1.78
CA VAL A 46 -11.43 -25.76 -0.96
C VAL A 46 -10.95 -26.75 0.10
N GLN A 47 -11.87 -27.48 0.78
CA GLN A 47 -11.51 -28.45 1.81
C GLN A 47 -10.76 -29.65 1.22
N GLU A 48 -11.20 -30.20 0.09
CA GLU A 48 -10.54 -31.32 -0.60
C GLU A 48 -9.13 -30.91 -1.09
N THR A 49 -9.03 -29.75 -1.73
CA THR A 49 -7.75 -29.26 -2.24
C THR A 49 -6.78 -28.98 -1.09
N ARG A 50 -7.25 -28.40 0.00
CA ARG A 50 -6.45 -28.15 1.20
C ARG A 50 -5.86 -29.43 1.78
N GLN A 51 -6.63 -30.52 1.84
CA GLN A 51 -6.13 -31.82 2.28
C GLN A 51 -5.04 -32.37 1.35
N ALA A 52 -5.24 -32.23 0.04
CA ALA A 52 -4.28 -32.70 -0.97
C ALA A 52 -2.93 -31.97 -0.90
N ILE A 53 -2.91 -30.70 -0.48
CA ILE A 53 -1.70 -29.85 -0.44
C ILE A 53 -1.15 -29.58 0.96
N GLU A 54 -1.71 -30.19 2.01
CA GLU A 54 -1.46 -29.85 3.42
C GLU A 54 0.02 -29.73 3.79
N ASN A 55 0.88 -30.60 3.22
CA ASN A 55 2.32 -30.62 3.48
C ASN A 55 3.16 -30.10 2.29
N LEU A 56 2.54 -29.51 1.26
CA LEU A 56 3.21 -29.16 0.02
C LEU A 56 3.45 -27.66 -0.12
N ASN A 57 2.51 -26.85 0.34
CA ASN A 57 2.61 -25.38 0.26
C ASN A 57 1.86 -24.72 1.42
N ASP A 58 2.61 -24.23 2.41
CA ASP A 58 2.05 -23.59 3.59
C ASP A 58 1.25 -22.31 3.23
N HIS A 59 1.71 -21.56 2.24
CA HIS A 59 1.05 -20.34 1.83
C HIS A 59 -0.34 -20.61 1.26
N LEU A 60 -0.47 -21.57 0.37
CA LEU A 60 -1.77 -21.89 -0.23
C LEU A 60 -2.71 -22.51 0.80
N ARG A 61 -2.21 -23.38 1.70
CA ARG A 61 -3.00 -23.91 2.82
C ARG A 61 -3.60 -22.80 3.66
N ASP A 62 -2.79 -21.80 4.01
CA ASP A 62 -3.19 -20.66 4.82
C ASP A 62 -4.19 -19.77 4.08
N SER A 63 -4.03 -19.59 2.77
CA SER A 63 -5.00 -18.87 1.93
C SER A 63 -6.37 -19.55 1.95
N PHE A 64 -6.42 -20.86 1.92
CA PHE A 64 -7.68 -21.61 1.98
C PHE A 64 -8.39 -21.48 3.34
N ILE A 65 -7.65 -21.27 4.43
CA ILE A 65 -8.27 -20.91 5.72
C ILE A 65 -8.96 -19.55 5.59
N CYS A 66 -8.32 -18.58 4.94
CA CYS A 66 -8.93 -17.27 4.70
C CYS A 66 -10.16 -17.34 3.78
N VAL A 67 -10.14 -18.18 2.73
CA VAL A 67 -11.29 -18.39 1.86
C VAL A 67 -12.49 -18.93 2.64
N LEU A 68 -12.30 -19.97 3.43
CA LEU A 68 -13.39 -20.59 4.22
C LEU A 68 -13.98 -19.60 5.26
N GLU A 69 -13.14 -18.83 5.93
CA GLU A 69 -13.61 -17.83 6.89
C GLU A 69 -14.31 -16.67 6.18
N SER A 70 -13.82 -16.24 5.00
CA SER A 70 -14.48 -15.21 4.20
C SER A 70 -15.88 -15.64 3.77
N ILE A 71 -16.06 -16.85 3.25
CA ILE A 71 -17.38 -17.39 2.89
C ILE A 71 -18.32 -17.33 4.10
N LYS A 72 -17.87 -17.81 5.25
CA LYS A 72 -18.67 -17.82 6.49
C LYS A 72 -19.06 -16.40 6.91
N ASN A 73 -18.12 -15.44 6.86
CA ASN A 73 -18.39 -14.05 7.23
C ASN A 73 -19.36 -13.38 6.25
N ILE A 74 -19.24 -13.63 4.96
CA ILE A 74 -20.15 -13.12 3.91
C ILE A 74 -21.56 -13.63 4.18
N ARG A 75 -21.75 -14.92 4.41
CA ARG A 75 -23.06 -15.50 4.70
C ARG A 75 -23.72 -14.93 5.95
N GLN A 76 -22.96 -14.54 6.96
CA GLN A 76 -23.50 -13.87 8.15
C GLN A 76 -23.93 -12.42 7.88
N LEU A 77 -23.38 -11.79 6.83
CA LEU A 77 -23.71 -10.42 6.43
C LEU A 77 -24.92 -10.35 5.51
N GLU A 78 -25.26 -11.40 4.76
CA GLU A 78 -26.29 -11.39 3.72
C GLU A 78 -27.64 -10.83 4.24
N GLU A 79 -28.04 -11.17 5.45
CA GLU A 79 -29.28 -10.67 6.04
C GLU A 79 -29.12 -9.28 6.69
N LYS A 80 -27.93 -8.96 7.19
CA LYS A 80 -27.67 -7.75 7.98
C LYS A 80 -27.25 -6.57 7.11
N ASN A 81 -26.40 -6.82 6.15
CA ASN A 81 -25.85 -5.82 5.24
C ASN A 81 -25.55 -6.45 3.86
N PRO A 82 -26.57 -6.63 3.01
CA PRO A 82 -26.41 -7.28 1.71
C PRO A 82 -25.47 -6.54 0.76
N HIS A 83 -25.36 -5.23 0.87
CA HIS A 83 -24.40 -4.47 0.06
C HIS A 83 -22.94 -4.80 0.42
N GLU A 84 -22.64 -4.87 1.69
CA GLU A 84 -21.32 -5.27 2.16
C GLU A 84 -21.02 -6.73 1.85
N ALA A 85 -22.00 -7.62 1.96
CA ALA A 85 -21.85 -9.02 1.56
C ALA A 85 -21.48 -9.13 0.07
N ARG A 86 -22.20 -8.41 -0.81
CA ARG A 86 -21.91 -8.35 -2.25
C ARG A 86 -20.51 -7.79 -2.52
N TRP A 87 -20.14 -6.70 -1.86
CA TRP A 87 -18.82 -6.08 -2.00
C TRP A 87 -17.70 -7.04 -1.58
N LYS A 88 -17.88 -7.80 -0.48
CA LYS A 88 -16.91 -8.79 -0.01
C LYS A 88 -16.75 -9.98 -0.94
N LEU A 89 -17.78 -10.42 -1.67
CA LEU A 89 -17.64 -11.47 -2.67
C LEU A 89 -16.57 -11.09 -3.72
N GLU A 90 -16.57 -9.83 -4.14
CA GLU A 90 -15.64 -9.32 -5.15
C GLU A 90 -14.32 -8.86 -4.56
N CYS A 91 -14.36 -8.00 -3.53
CA CYS A 91 -13.19 -7.30 -3.01
C CYS A 91 -12.41 -8.07 -1.94
N GLU A 92 -12.99 -9.15 -1.38
CA GLU A 92 -12.33 -10.01 -0.40
C GLU A 92 -12.19 -11.44 -0.94
N LEU A 93 -13.29 -12.18 -1.15
CA LEU A 93 -13.24 -13.60 -1.48
C LEU A 93 -12.55 -13.88 -2.84
N LEU A 94 -12.99 -13.22 -3.90
CA LEU A 94 -12.37 -13.36 -5.21
C LEU A 94 -10.90 -12.93 -5.17
N MET A 95 -10.59 -11.84 -4.47
CA MET A 95 -9.24 -11.32 -4.37
C MET A 95 -8.30 -12.26 -3.60
N ILE A 96 -8.76 -12.95 -2.56
CA ILE A 96 -7.96 -13.97 -1.86
C ILE A 96 -7.56 -15.09 -2.84
N LEU A 97 -8.48 -15.56 -3.67
CA LEU A 97 -8.20 -16.60 -4.66
C LEU A 97 -7.28 -16.13 -5.79
N GLU A 98 -7.46 -14.90 -6.26
CA GLU A 98 -6.57 -14.29 -7.26
C GLU A 98 -5.13 -14.13 -6.72
N ASN A 99 -4.98 -13.64 -5.50
CA ASN A 99 -3.68 -13.59 -4.81
C ASN A 99 -3.07 -14.98 -4.65
N SER A 100 -3.88 -15.97 -4.26
CA SER A 100 -3.43 -17.34 -4.07
C SER A 100 -2.89 -17.92 -5.37
N TYR A 101 -3.57 -17.69 -6.49
CA TYR A 101 -3.12 -18.12 -7.82
C TYR A 101 -1.77 -17.47 -8.18
N ILE A 102 -1.69 -16.15 -8.09
CA ILE A 102 -0.51 -15.39 -8.48
C ILE A 102 0.70 -15.76 -7.62
N GLN A 103 0.50 -15.86 -6.31
CA GLN A 103 1.57 -16.21 -5.38
C GLN A 103 2.03 -17.66 -5.59
N PHE A 104 1.11 -18.59 -5.75
CA PHE A 104 1.43 -19.98 -6.01
C PHE A 104 2.18 -20.15 -7.35
N PHE A 105 1.77 -19.42 -8.40
CA PHE A 105 2.48 -19.38 -9.68
C PHE A 105 3.92 -18.89 -9.50
N ALA A 106 4.11 -17.78 -8.78
CA ALA A 106 5.44 -17.22 -8.52
C ALA A 106 6.34 -18.21 -7.74
N GLU A 107 5.79 -18.85 -6.70
CA GLU A 107 6.54 -19.77 -5.84
C GLU A 107 6.86 -21.11 -6.52
N GLU A 108 5.94 -21.69 -7.26
CA GLU A 108 6.06 -23.07 -7.77
C GLU A 108 6.43 -23.15 -9.25
N ILE A 109 6.17 -22.12 -10.04
CA ILE A 109 6.48 -22.10 -11.47
C ILE A 109 7.64 -21.14 -11.75
N LEU A 110 7.46 -19.86 -11.49
CA LEU A 110 8.44 -18.82 -11.86
C LEU A 110 9.78 -18.99 -11.14
N SER A 111 9.77 -19.42 -9.87
CA SER A 111 11.00 -19.68 -9.11
C SER A 111 11.87 -20.82 -9.72
N LYS A 112 11.27 -21.69 -10.54
CA LYS A 112 11.93 -22.83 -11.19
C LYS A 112 12.20 -22.57 -12.66
N ASP A 113 11.41 -21.72 -13.32
CA ASP A 113 11.52 -21.38 -14.73
C ASP A 113 11.24 -19.89 -14.96
N ALA A 114 12.31 -19.07 -14.97
CA ALA A 114 12.22 -17.63 -15.19
C ALA A 114 11.67 -17.24 -16.58
N SER A 115 11.64 -18.16 -17.57
CA SER A 115 11.05 -17.89 -18.88
C SER A 115 9.53 -17.69 -18.82
N LYS A 116 8.90 -18.13 -17.73
CA LYS A 116 7.45 -18.00 -17.45
C LYS A 116 7.04 -16.62 -16.93
N LYS A 117 7.95 -15.65 -16.87
CA LYS A 117 7.68 -14.30 -16.40
C LYS A 117 6.54 -13.62 -17.17
N GLN A 118 6.54 -13.75 -18.50
CA GLN A 118 5.49 -13.15 -19.33
C GLN A 118 4.11 -13.77 -19.04
N GLU A 119 4.04 -15.07 -18.82
CA GLU A 119 2.80 -15.76 -18.45
C GLU A 119 2.21 -15.23 -17.13
N LEU A 120 3.07 -14.97 -16.12
CA LEU A 120 2.64 -14.33 -14.87
C LEU A 120 2.12 -12.92 -15.09
N HIS A 121 2.82 -12.11 -15.90
CA HIS A 121 2.40 -10.74 -16.20
C HIS A 121 1.05 -10.69 -16.94
N ASP A 122 0.86 -11.57 -17.94
CA ASP A 122 -0.41 -11.70 -18.64
C ASP A 122 -1.54 -12.08 -17.67
N ARG A 123 -1.25 -12.96 -16.73
CA ARG A 123 -2.20 -13.34 -15.68
C ARG A 123 -2.53 -12.18 -14.74
N LEU A 124 -1.56 -11.39 -14.31
CA LEU A 124 -1.77 -10.20 -13.47
C LEU A 124 -2.77 -9.23 -14.13
N ILE A 125 -2.65 -9.02 -15.43
CA ILE A 125 -3.62 -8.18 -16.18
C ILE A 125 -5.01 -8.83 -16.20
N GLN A 126 -5.11 -10.15 -16.35
CA GLN A 126 -6.39 -10.86 -16.47
C GLN A 126 -7.20 -10.91 -15.16
N VAL A 127 -6.53 -10.96 -14.00
CA VAL A 127 -7.24 -11.13 -12.70
C VAL A 127 -8.09 -9.93 -12.29
N GLY A 128 -8.17 -8.88 -13.08
CA GLY A 128 -9.03 -7.73 -12.79
C GLY A 128 -8.57 -6.85 -11.61
N ALA A 129 -7.46 -7.22 -10.95
CA ALA A 129 -6.83 -6.34 -9.95
C ALA A 129 -6.22 -5.09 -10.60
N PHE A 130 -5.90 -5.18 -11.89
CA PHE A 130 -5.29 -4.09 -12.68
C PHE A 130 -6.11 -3.68 -13.92
N PRO A 131 -7.45 -3.72 -13.90
CA PRO A 131 -8.24 -3.47 -15.11
C PRO A 131 -8.03 -2.06 -15.67
N LYS A 132 -7.77 -1.10 -14.79
CA LYS A 132 -7.54 0.30 -15.16
C LYS A 132 -6.23 0.53 -15.92
N LEU A 133 -5.24 -0.36 -15.81
CA LEU A 133 -3.97 -0.25 -16.55
C LEU A 133 -4.16 -0.36 -18.06
N LEU A 134 -5.21 -1.02 -18.50
CA LEU A 134 -5.55 -1.23 -19.92
C LEU A 134 -6.44 -0.12 -20.49
N GLN A 135 -7.01 0.74 -19.64
CA GLN A 135 -7.87 1.84 -20.06
C GLN A 135 -7.05 3.08 -20.36
N LYS A 136 -7.51 3.89 -21.31
CA LYS A 136 -6.97 5.22 -21.51
C LYS A 136 -7.33 6.11 -20.32
N PRO A 137 -6.48 7.07 -19.91
CA PRO A 137 -6.73 7.94 -18.76
C PRO A 137 -8.10 8.64 -18.79
N GLU A 138 -8.54 9.07 -19.97
CA GLU A 138 -9.83 9.74 -20.18
C GLU A 138 -11.06 8.82 -20.07
N GLU A 139 -10.84 7.51 -20.13
CA GLU A 139 -11.90 6.49 -20.06
C GLU A 139 -12.06 5.91 -18.64
N ARG A 140 -11.24 6.38 -17.68
CA ARG A 140 -11.21 5.85 -16.33
C ARG A 140 -12.28 6.48 -15.44
N GLU A 141 -13.11 5.65 -14.85
CA GLU A 141 -14.13 6.06 -13.89
C GLU A 141 -13.67 5.75 -12.47
N TYR A 142 -13.98 6.66 -11.57
CA TYR A 142 -13.71 6.54 -10.13
C TYR A 142 -15.02 6.76 -9.36
N ALA A 143 -15.29 5.94 -8.35
CA ALA A 143 -16.50 6.07 -7.54
C ALA A 143 -16.41 7.24 -6.54
N CYS A 144 -15.17 7.61 -6.14
CA CYS A 144 -14.93 8.72 -5.23
C CYS A 144 -13.58 9.40 -5.53
N ASP A 145 -13.28 10.47 -4.80
CA ASP A 145 -12.02 11.18 -4.92
C ASP A 145 -10.88 10.43 -4.21
N LEU A 146 -11.15 9.83 -3.05
CA LEU A 146 -10.14 9.28 -2.16
C LEU A 146 -10.57 7.96 -1.51
N SER A 147 -9.77 6.91 -1.67
CA SER A 147 -9.86 5.69 -0.86
C SER A 147 -8.87 5.77 0.29
N ILE A 148 -9.34 5.68 1.52
CA ILE A 148 -8.50 5.64 2.74
C ILE A 148 -8.35 4.19 3.18
N PHE A 149 -7.14 3.66 3.15
CA PHE A 149 -6.83 2.28 3.46
C PHE A 149 -6.02 2.18 4.75
N VAL A 150 -6.53 1.43 5.74
CA VAL A 150 -5.91 1.26 7.06
C VAL A 150 -5.71 -0.23 7.33
N PRO A 151 -4.51 -0.78 7.15
CA PRO A 151 -4.18 -2.12 7.57
C PRO A 151 -3.94 -2.16 9.09
N ALA A 152 -4.44 -3.18 9.77
CA ALA A 152 -4.23 -3.38 11.20
C ALA A 152 -3.91 -4.84 11.54
N TYR A 153 -2.95 -5.02 12.43
CA TYR A 153 -2.64 -6.30 13.05
C TYR A 153 -2.39 -6.10 14.54
N ASN A 154 -3.35 -6.55 15.37
CA ASN A 154 -3.36 -6.33 16.81
C ASN A 154 -3.23 -4.83 17.19
N HIS A 155 -2.95 -4.56 18.45
CA HIS A 155 -2.81 -3.18 18.96
C HIS A 155 -4.06 -2.33 18.75
N VAL A 156 -5.22 -2.88 19.11
CA VAL A 156 -6.53 -2.24 18.93
C VAL A 156 -6.58 -0.82 19.51
N ASP A 157 -5.89 -0.54 20.62
CA ASP A 157 -5.87 0.78 21.24
C ASP A 157 -5.32 1.86 20.29
N TYR A 158 -4.21 1.56 19.58
CA TYR A 158 -3.68 2.46 18.54
C TYR A 158 -4.60 2.55 17.35
N THR A 159 -5.17 1.42 16.93
CA THR A 159 -6.09 1.36 15.80
C THR A 159 -7.35 2.21 16.05
N ILE A 160 -7.91 2.18 17.26
CA ILE A 160 -9.04 3.04 17.66
C ILE A 160 -8.68 4.52 17.52
N ILE A 161 -7.52 4.93 18.04
CA ILE A 161 -7.06 6.32 17.98
C ILE A 161 -6.83 6.75 16.53
N CYS A 162 -6.20 5.89 15.73
CA CYS A 162 -5.95 6.12 14.31
C CYS A 162 -7.25 6.35 13.55
N VAL A 163 -8.17 5.39 13.60
CA VAL A 163 -9.43 5.42 12.85
C VAL A 163 -10.30 6.61 13.28
N ASN A 164 -10.43 6.88 14.59
CA ASN A 164 -11.15 8.04 15.07
C ASN A 164 -10.55 9.35 14.55
N SER A 165 -9.23 9.47 14.56
CA SER A 165 -8.55 10.66 14.02
C SER A 165 -8.79 10.85 12.52
N ILE A 166 -8.92 9.77 11.76
CA ILE A 166 -9.29 9.82 10.34
C ILE A 166 -10.72 10.34 10.20
N LEU A 167 -11.68 9.72 10.89
CA LEU A 167 -13.10 10.09 10.83
C LEU A 167 -13.33 11.56 11.20
N GLU A 168 -12.61 12.08 12.19
CA GLU A 168 -12.66 13.47 12.61
C GLU A 168 -12.07 14.48 11.62
N ASN A 169 -11.18 14.02 10.70
CA ASN A 169 -10.41 14.88 9.82
C ASN A 169 -10.61 14.59 8.32
N ILE A 170 -11.69 13.89 7.95
CA ILE A 170 -12.11 13.75 6.56
C ILE A 170 -12.55 15.12 6.04
N PRO A 171 -11.95 15.61 4.91
CA PRO A 171 -12.38 16.88 4.33
C PRO A 171 -13.79 16.78 3.79
N SER A 172 -14.64 17.78 4.09
CA SER A 172 -16.05 17.79 3.67
C SER A 172 -16.27 18.05 2.17
N ASN A 173 -15.24 18.51 1.49
CA ASN A 173 -15.23 18.85 0.05
C ASN A 173 -14.65 17.72 -0.83
N ILE A 174 -14.33 16.57 -0.26
CA ILE A 174 -13.77 15.40 -0.95
C ILE A 174 -14.65 14.19 -0.66
N THR A 175 -15.05 13.48 -1.71
CA THR A 175 -15.77 12.22 -1.55
C THR A 175 -14.80 11.11 -1.17
N CYS A 176 -15.07 10.41 -0.05
CA CYS A 176 -14.16 9.39 0.47
C CYS A 176 -14.88 8.06 0.74
N GLU A 177 -14.16 6.98 0.55
CA GLU A 177 -14.44 5.68 1.13
C GLU A 177 -13.36 5.30 2.15
N ILE A 178 -13.70 4.52 3.15
CA ILE A 178 -12.75 4.01 4.15
C ILE A 178 -12.75 2.50 4.09
N ILE A 179 -11.57 1.92 3.94
CA ILE A 179 -11.34 0.48 3.88
C ILE A 179 -10.41 0.11 5.03
N LEU A 180 -10.93 -0.66 5.98
CA LEU A 180 -10.19 -1.18 7.11
C LEU A 180 -9.80 -2.63 6.82
N TYR A 181 -8.55 -2.97 6.97
CA TYR A 181 -8.08 -4.32 6.71
C TYR A 181 -7.53 -4.97 7.99
N ASN A 182 -8.25 -5.98 8.49
CA ASN A 182 -7.80 -6.78 9.61
C ASN A 182 -6.91 -7.94 9.13
N HIS A 183 -5.63 -7.88 9.45
CA HIS A 183 -4.64 -8.90 9.11
C HIS A 183 -4.65 -10.11 10.06
N GLY A 184 -5.80 -10.60 10.46
CA GLY A 184 -5.91 -11.75 11.35
C GLY A 184 -5.51 -11.42 12.79
N SER A 185 -5.97 -10.28 13.29
CA SER A 185 -5.73 -9.89 14.69
C SER A 185 -6.39 -10.84 15.67
N SER A 186 -5.72 -11.07 16.78
CA SER A 186 -6.19 -11.91 17.89
C SER A 186 -6.76 -11.11 19.07
N ASP A 187 -6.71 -9.78 19.01
CA ASP A 187 -7.28 -8.86 19.98
C ASP A 187 -8.69 -8.36 19.55
N ALA A 188 -9.16 -7.29 20.15
CA ALA A 188 -10.47 -6.72 19.86
C ALA A 188 -10.54 -5.89 18.55
N THR A 189 -9.54 -5.95 17.66
CA THR A 189 -9.53 -5.18 16.41
C THR A 189 -10.72 -5.50 15.52
N LYS A 190 -11.06 -6.80 15.37
CA LYS A 190 -12.23 -7.23 14.58
C LYS A 190 -13.52 -6.63 15.13
N GLN A 191 -13.77 -6.77 16.43
CA GLN A 191 -14.98 -6.24 17.09
C GLN A 191 -15.08 -4.72 16.95
N PHE A 192 -13.96 -4.02 17.02
CA PHE A 192 -13.93 -2.58 16.80
C PHE A 192 -14.33 -2.23 15.35
N PHE A 193 -13.77 -2.89 14.35
CA PHE A 193 -14.12 -2.65 12.95
C PHE A 193 -15.59 -2.94 12.66
N GLU A 194 -16.12 -4.04 13.19
CA GLU A 194 -17.53 -4.41 13.05
C GLU A 194 -18.51 -3.43 13.77
N SER A 195 -18.02 -2.65 14.72
CA SER A 195 -18.82 -1.62 15.40
C SER A 195 -18.98 -0.33 14.63
N LEU A 196 -18.19 -0.12 13.58
CA LEU A 196 -18.20 1.09 12.77
C LEU A 196 -19.24 0.99 11.66
N SER A 197 -19.79 2.14 11.28
CA SER A 197 -20.71 2.27 10.15
C SER A 197 -20.11 3.15 9.05
N GLY A 198 -20.47 2.89 7.79
CA GLY A 198 -19.97 3.67 6.66
C GLY A 198 -18.51 3.39 6.29
N VAL A 199 -17.99 2.23 6.69
CA VAL A 199 -16.66 1.73 6.34
C VAL A 199 -16.77 0.35 5.72
N HIS A 200 -15.84 -0.01 4.86
CA HIS A 200 -15.66 -1.37 4.36
C HIS A 200 -14.62 -2.10 5.19
N VAL A 201 -14.86 -3.37 5.48
CA VAL A 201 -13.95 -4.18 6.28
C VAL A 201 -13.49 -5.40 5.49
N LEU A 202 -12.19 -5.47 5.21
CA LEU A 202 -11.51 -6.65 4.69
C LEU A 202 -10.95 -7.47 5.85
N GLU A 203 -11.03 -8.79 5.75
CA GLU A 203 -10.58 -9.72 6.78
C GLU A 203 -9.62 -10.76 6.23
N ALA A 204 -8.50 -10.97 6.89
CA ALA A 204 -7.69 -12.17 6.76
C ALA A 204 -7.85 -13.00 8.06
N ALA A 205 -8.04 -14.31 7.93
CA ALA A 205 -8.19 -15.19 9.09
C ALA A 205 -6.87 -15.37 9.88
N ILE A 206 -5.75 -15.08 9.23
CA ILE A 206 -4.40 -15.19 9.80
C ILE A 206 -3.55 -13.99 9.41
N ASN A 207 -2.51 -13.70 10.20
CA ASN A 207 -1.56 -12.64 9.87
C ASN A 207 -0.75 -12.97 8.62
N ARG A 208 -1.27 -12.56 7.48
CA ARG A 208 -0.67 -12.76 6.19
C ARG A 208 -0.87 -11.56 5.28
N ALA A 209 0.20 -11.11 4.64
CA ALA A 209 0.10 -10.12 3.59
C ALA A 209 -0.39 -10.78 2.29
N PHE A 210 -1.51 -10.30 1.75
CA PHE A 210 -1.91 -10.59 0.39
C PHE A 210 -1.45 -9.42 -0.49
N PRO A 211 -0.53 -9.65 -1.44
CA PRO A 211 0.13 -8.56 -2.18
C PRO A 211 -0.82 -7.60 -2.88
N ILE A 212 -1.90 -8.09 -3.48
CA ILE A 212 -2.87 -7.29 -4.21
C ILE A 212 -4.18 -7.03 -3.45
N VAL A 213 -4.22 -7.36 -2.15
CA VAL A 213 -5.38 -7.03 -1.30
C VAL A 213 -5.56 -5.51 -1.25
N GLY A 214 -6.80 -5.08 -1.36
CA GLY A 214 -7.16 -3.67 -1.36
C GLY A 214 -7.15 -3.00 -2.74
N LEU A 215 -6.39 -3.50 -3.74
CA LEU A 215 -6.35 -2.87 -5.06
C LEU A 215 -7.71 -2.85 -5.75
N ARG A 216 -8.45 -3.96 -5.69
CA ARG A 216 -9.80 -4.05 -6.22
C ARG A 216 -10.81 -3.25 -5.38
N ALA A 217 -10.57 -3.18 -4.07
CA ALA A 217 -11.44 -2.48 -3.15
C ALA A 217 -11.33 -0.96 -3.24
N MET A 218 -10.17 -0.42 -3.67
CA MET A 218 -9.96 1.02 -3.80
C MET A 218 -10.55 1.57 -5.08
N SER A 219 -11.68 2.27 -4.96
CA SER A 219 -12.41 2.86 -6.08
C SER A 219 -12.14 4.36 -6.28
N GLY A 220 -11.38 4.98 -5.38
CA GLY A 220 -11.01 6.38 -5.43
C GLY A 220 -9.92 6.70 -6.47
N ARG A 221 -9.95 7.93 -6.99
CA ARG A 221 -8.91 8.45 -7.88
C ARG A 221 -7.53 8.45 -7.22
N TYR A 222 -7.51 8.79 -5.94
CA TYR A 222 -6.31 8.75 -5.10
C TYR A 222 -6.52 7.73 -3.98
N SER A 223 -5.43 7.18 -3.47
CA SER A 223 -5.44 6.30 -2.30
C SER A 223 -4.54 6.87 -1.21
N LEU A 224 -5.03 6.85 0.02
CA LEU A 224 -4.31 7.23 1.22
C LEU A 224 -4.12 5.99 2.10
N HIS A 225 -2.90 5.51 2.18
CA HIS A 225 -2.53 4.38 3.04
C HIS A 225 -2.01 4.93 4.37
N ILE A 226 -2.60 4.51 5.48
CA ILE A 226 -2.24 4.97 6.82
C ILE A 226 -1.95 3.76 7.71
N SER A 227 -0.77 3.72 8.34
CA SER A 227 -0.47 2.74 9.37
C SER A 227 -1.36 2.93 10.59
N ASN A 228 -1.81 1.85 11.21
CA ASN A 228 -2.74 1.87 12.35
C ASN A 228 -2.17 2.51 13.63
N ASP A 229 -0.91 2.91 13.65
CA ASP A 229 -0.24 3.64 14.72
C ASP A 229 0.03 5.13 14.37
N VAL A 230 -0.78 5.70 13.47
CA VAL A 230 -0.73 7.11 13.08
C VAL A 230 -1.99 7.84 13.54
N VAL A 231 -1.82 9.03 14.12
CA VAL A 231 -2.92 9.95 14.43
C VAL A 231 -2.91 11.09 13.43
N VAL A 232 -3.98 11.23 12.69
CA VAL A 232 -4.11 12.25 11.65
C VAL A 232 -4.33 13.63 12.29
N GLY A 233 -3.51 14.61 11.93
CA GLY A 233 -3.70 15.99 12.35
C GLY A 233 -4.75 16.72 11.51
N ALA A 234 -5.37 17.73 12.09
CA ALA A 234 -6.34 18.58 11.38
C ALA A 234 -5.76 19.06 10.05
N ASN A 235 -6.55 19.04 8.98
CA ASN A 235 -6.20 19.43 7.60
C ASN A 235 -5.09 18.59 6.92
N ALA A 236 -4.52 17.59 7.58
CA ALA A 236 -3.43 16.81 6.98
C ALA A 236 -3.86 16.07 5.72
N ILE A 237 -5.04 15.43 5.73
CA ILE A 237 -5.61 14.74 4.56
C ILE A 237 -5.85 15.72 3.43
N GLU A 238 -6.48 16.87 3.72
CA GLU A 238 -6.79 17.89 2.73
C GLU A 238 -5.53 18.46 2.07
N ASN A 239 -4.50 18.76 2.86
CA ASN A 239 -3.25 19.31 2.34
C ASN A 239 -2.51 18.31 1.46
N MET A 240 -2.44 17.02 1.86
CA MET A 240 -1.88 15.99 1.01
C MET A 240 -2.68 15.81 -0.29
N TYR A 241 -4.02 15.82 -0.19
CA TYR A 241 -4.89 15.70 -1.36
C TYR A 241 -4.68 16.87 -2.33
N ARG A 242 -4.68 18.11 -1.85
CA ARG A 242 -4.40 19.28 -2.67
C ARG A 242 -3.03 19.17 -3.33
N THR A 243 -2.02 18.78 -2.59
CA THR A 243 -0.66 18.64 -3.13
C THR A 243 -0.61 17.69 -4.33
N ILE A 244 -1.26 16.52 -4.26
CA ILE A 244 -1.21 15.57 -5.38
C ILE A 244 -2.21 15.90 -6.49
N ALA A 245 -3.35 16.52 -6.17
CA ALA A 245 -4.38 16.85 -7.14
C ALA A 245 -4.03 18.10 -7.98
N GLU A 246 -3.38 19.09 -7.37
CA GLU A 246 -3.02 20.37 -8.02
C GLU A 246 -1.69 20.26 -8.81
N HIS A 247 -0.83 19.24 -8.53
CA HIS A 247 0.48 19.08 -9.16
C HIS A 247 0.59 17.75 -9.92
N SER A 248 0.49 17.81 -11.24
CA SER A 248 0.53 16.62 -12.12
C SER A 248 1.86 15.85 -12.05
N ASP A 249 2.96 16.53 -11.73
CA ASP A 249 4.29 15.93 -11.56
C ASP A 249 4.55 15.38 -10.13
N CYS A 250 3.59 15.53 -9.21
CA CYS A 250 3.63 14.92 -7.91
C CYS A 250 3.10 13.47 -8.00
N GLY A 251 3.92 12.48 -7.71
CA GLY A 251 3.52 11.07 -7.72
C GLY A 251 3.15 10.54 -6.34
N TRP A 252 3.86 10.99 -5.31
CA TRP A 252 3.75 10.49 -3.96
C TRP A 252 3.90 11.61 -2.93
N VAL A 253 2.95 11.71 -2.00
CA VAL A 253 2.93 12.71 -0.91
C VAL A 253 2.93 12.01 0.44
N VAL A 254 3.83 12.44 1.31
CA VAL A 254 3.95 11.94 2.69
C VAL A 254 3.95 13.13 3.65
N PRO A 255 3.24 13.08 4.78
CA PRO A 255 3.26 14.15 5.79
C PRO A 255 4.55 14.11 6.62
N SER A 256 4.86 15.22 7.28
CA SER A 256 5.79 15.20 8.40
C SER A 256 5.17 14.52 9.61
N THR A 257 6.00 13.88 10.45
CA THR A 257 5.52 13.17 11.64
C THR A 257 6.38 13.42 12.87
N SER A 258 5.95 12.89 14.03
CA SER A 258 6.70 12.94 15.29
C SER A 258 7.88 11.96 15.33
N ALA A 259 7.78 10.82 14.62
CA ALA A 259 8.75 9.74 14.70
C ALA A 259 8.86 8.98 13.37
N VAL A 260 9.84 9.33 12.57
CA VAL A 260 10.19 8.62 11.33
C VAL A 260 11.63 9.01 10.94
N SER A 261 12.29 8.19 10.13
CA SER A 261 13.63 8.49 9.62
C SER A 261 13.60 9.52 8.48
N ASN A 262 14.75 9.73 7.86
CA ASN A 262 14.90 10.49 6.60
C ASN A 262 14.59 12.00 6.71
N LEU A 263 14.85 12.62 7.89
CA LEU A 263 14.61 14.06 8.12
C LEU A 263 13.16 14.50 7.83
N GLN A 264 12.19 13.62 8.06
CA GLN A 264 10.76 13.89 7.90
C GLN A 264 10.09 14.25 9.23
N THR A 265 10.84 14.19 10.32
CA THR A 265 10.35 14.51 11.65
C THR A 265 10.33 16.01 11.89
N ILE A 266 9.23 16.51 12.43
CA ILE A 266 9.18 17.83 13.04
C ILE A 266 9.37 17.65 14.55
N ALA A 267 10.44 18.22 15.10
CA ALA A 267 10.70 18.20 16.54
C ALA A 267 9.69 19.10 17.24
N VAL A 268 8.66 18.51 17.81
CA VAL A 268 7.66 19.20 18.61
C VAL A 268 7.40 18.40 19.89
N GLN A 269 7.15 19.09 20.99
CA GLN A 269 6.76 18.48 22.26
C GLN A 269 5.31 18.84 22.55
N TYR A 270 4.51 17.83 22.79
CA TYR A 270 3.16 17.92 23.35
C TYR A 270 2.94 16.74 24.27
N SER A 271 2.20 16.95 25.35
CA SER A 271 1.97 15.99 26.42
C SER A 271 0.51 15.50 26.50
N SER A 272 -0.35 16.07 25.65
CA SER A 272 -1.76 15.73 25.60
C SER A 272 -2.30 15.75 24.16
N GLN A 273 -3.47 15.12 23.97
CA GLN A 273 -4.18 15.15 22.70
C GLN A 273 -4.58 16.59 22.31
N ASP A 274 -5.01 17.40 23.28
CA ASP A 274 -5.38 18.79 23.00
C ASP A 274 -4.20 19.61 22.47
N GLU A 275 -3.02 19.44 23.06
CA GLU A 275 -1.81 20.12 22.60
C GLU A 275 -1.42 19.66 21.18
N PHE A 276 -1.53 18.37 20.88
CA PHE A 276 -1.35 17.85 19.52
C PHE A 276 -2.34 18.48 18.54
N VAL A 277 -3.63 18.50 18.87
CA VAL A 277 -4.67 19.11 18.03
C VAL A 277 -4.38 20.56 17.75
N GLN A 278 -4.01 21.33 18.79
CA GLN A 278 -3.65 22.75 18.63
C GLN A 278 -2.37 22.95 17.79
N PHE A 279 -1.38 22.10 17.96
CA PHE A 279 -0.20 22.12 17.12
C PHE A 279 -0.55 21.80 15.67
N ALA A 280 -1.27 20.74 15.40
CA ALA A 280 -1.66 20.32 14.06
C ALA A 280 -2.48 21.43 13.34
N LYS A 281 -3.45 22.03 14.01
CA LYS A 281 -4.23 23.15 13.46
C LYS A 281 -3.37 24.34 13.03
N ARG A 282 -2.30 24.66 13.77
CA ARG A 282 -1.37 25.74 13.41
C ARG A 282 -0.37 25.33 12.34
N ASN A 283 0.14 24.08 12.40
CA ASN A 283 1.13 23.60 11.45
C ASN A 283 0.51 23.31 10.09
N ASN A 284 -0.69 22.74 10.06
CA ASN A 284 -1.35 22.23 8.85
C ASN A 284 -2.19 23.33 8.17
N LEU A 285 -1.59 24.49 7.99
CA LEU A 285 -2.08 25.54 7.10
C LEU A 285 -1.39 25.34 5.76
N TYR A 286 -2.18 25.15 4.69
CA TYR A 286 -1.66 24.85 3.37
C TYR A 286 -0.67 25.91 2.89
N ASP A 287 0.53 25.47 2.56
CA ASP A 287 1.61 26.33 2.06
C ASP A 287 2.60 25.51 1.21
N GLU A 288 2.47 25.60 -0.12
CA GLU A 288 3.32 24.90 -1.09
C GLU A 288 4.82 25.14 -0.90
N ARG A 289 5.22 26.30 -0.35
CA ARG A 289 6.62 26.62 -0.05
C ARG A 289 7.22 25.70 1.01
N ARG A 290 6.38 24.95 1.73
CA ARG A 290 6.79 23.95 2.72
C ARG A 290 6.85 22.54 2.14
N HIS A 291 6.51 22.35 0.86
CA HIS A 291 6.65 21.09 0.16
C HIS A 291 8.09 20.88 -0.26
N GLU A 292 8.62 19.71 0.01
CA GLU A 292 10.01 19.41 -0.27
C GLU A 292 10.14 18.14 -1.10
N ALA A 293 10.74 18.24 -2.30
CA ALA A 293 11.03 17.09 -3.13
C ALA A 293 12.15 16.25 -2.51
N ARG A 294 11.93 14.93 -2.41
CA ARG A 294 12.85 13.97 -1.80
C ARG A 294 13.21 12.85 -2.76
N VAL A 295 14.42 12.30 -2.63
CA VAL A 295 14.83 11.11 -3.41
C VAL A 295 14.20 9.83 -2.88
N ARG A 296 13.89 9.81 -1.59
CA ARG A 296 13.14 8.76 -0.89
C ARG A 296 12.29 9.35 0.22
N LEU A 297 11.20 8.66 0.53
CA LEU A 297 10.34 8.96 1.66
C LEU A 297 10.12 7.69 2.50
N CYS A 298 9.82 7.86 3.78
CA CYS A 298 9.30 6.83 4.65
C CYS A 298 7.82 7.12 4.92
N ASN A 299 6.96 6.12 4.83
CA ASN A 299 5.51 6.31 4.70
C ASN A 299 4.65 5.76 5.84
N PRO A 300 4.67 6.33 7.04
CA PRO A 300 3.65 6.00 8.03
C PRO A 300 2.23 6.40 7.58
N ALA A 301 2.12 7.42 6.71
CA ALA A 301 0.93 7.75 5.94
C ALA A 301 1.37 8.21 4.54
N THR A 302 0.69 7.76 3.50
CA THR A 302 1.06 8.11 2.13
C THR A 302 -0.14 8.28 1.21
N MET A 303 -0.13 9.35 0.43
CA MET A 303 -1.11 9.58 -0.62
C MET A 303 -0.47 9.45 -2.00
N ILE A 304 -1.15 8.70 -2.88
CA ILE A 304 -0.67 8.31 -4.20
C ILE A 304 -1.86 8.23 -5.16
N ARG A 305 -1.65 8.37 -6.47
CA ARG A 305 -2.71 8.02 -7.43
C ARG A 305 -2.95 6.52 -7.38
N THR A 306 -4.21 6.12 -7.32
CA THR A 306 -4.58 4.69 -7.25
C THR A 306 -4.02 3.91 -8.44
N GLU A 307 -3.96 4.52 -9.60
CA GLU A 307 -3.39 3.90 -10.80
C GLU A 307 -1.88 3.73 -10.73
N ASP A 308 -1.16 4.74 -10.25
CA ASP A 308 0.28 4.64 -10.06
C ASP A 308 0.60 3.56 -9.03
N TYR A 309 -0.21 3.44 -7.96
CA TYR A 309 -0.08 2.36 -7.01
C TYR A 309 -0.32 0.98 -7.63
N ASN A 310 -1.36 0.84 -8.44
CA ASN A 310 -1.64 -0.38 -9.19
C ASN A 310 -0.51 -0.73 -10.16
N MET A 311 0.06 0.27 -10.86
CA MET A 311 1.19 0.07 -11.76
C MET A 311 2.44 -0.38 -11.00
N ILE A 312 2.72 0.22 -9.84
CA ILE A 312 3.83 -0.20 -8.97
C ILE A 312 3.64 -1.66 -8.53
N GLN A 313 2.44 -2.04 -8.11
CA GLN A 313 2.14 -3.41 -7.71
C GLN A 313 2.32 -4.38 -8.89
N TYR A 314 1.89 -4.00 -10.08
CA TYR A 314 2.04 -4.80 -11.30
C TYR A 314 3.51 -4.97 -11.73
N GLU A 315 4.24 -3.87 -11.90
CA GLU A 315 5.61 -3.90 -12.41
C GLU A 315 6.63 -4.44 -11.40
N MET A 316 6.37 -4.21 -10.12
CA MET A 316 7.28 -4.60 -9.04
C MET A 316 6.79 -5.82 -8.26
N TYR A 317 5.74 -6.50 -8.75
CA TYR A 317 5.14 -7.62 -8.05
C TYR A 317 6.19 -8.66 -7.63
N GLU A 318 7.03 -9.11 -8.55
CA GLU A 318 8.10 -10.07 -8.26
C GLU A 318 9.11 -9.55 -7.25
N GLU A 319 9.42 -8.26 -7.30
CA GLU A 319 10.45 -7.62 -6.49
C GLU A 319 9.92 -7.20 -5.12
N MET A 320 8.65 -6.82 -5.04
CA MET A 320 8.00 -6.40 -3.79
C MET A 320 7.46 -7.56 -2.97
N TYR A 321 6.98 -8.62 -3.64
CA TYR A 321 6.23 -9.69 -3.00
C TYR A 321 6.82 -11.09 -3.26
N CYS A 322 7.96 -11.16 -3.98
CA CYS A 322 8.53 -12.45 -4.28
C CYS A 322 8.92 -13.25 -3.05
N ILE A 323 8.13 -14.22 -2.80
CA ILE A 323 8.46 -15.61 -2.48
C ILE A 323 8.97 -15.90 -1.07
N LYS A 324 9.59 -14.97 -0.32
CA LYS A 324 10.27 -15.33 0.95
C LYS A 324 10.00 -14.40 2.13
N GLY A 325 8.83 -13.84 2.26
CA GLY A 325 8.42 -13.02 3.40
C GLY A 325 8.18 -11.54 3.04
N ILE A 326 7.86 -10.72 4.04
CA ILE A 326 7.57 -9.29 3.86
C ILE A 326 8.76 -8.59 3.21
N PRO A 327 8.59 -7.89 2.08
CA PRO A 327 9.69 -7.26 1.37
C PRO A 327 10.29 -6.12 2.20
N SER A 328 11.61 -6.15 2.38
CA SER A 328 12.33 -5.02 2.95
C SER A 328 12.36 -3.85 1.95
N PHE A 329 12.31 -2.62 2.46
CA PHE A 329 12.45 -1.39 1.66
C PHE A 329 11.31 -1.11 0.66
N PRO A 330 10.03 -1.33 0.98
CA PRO A 330 8.93 -1.01 0.06
C PRO A 330 8.89 0.50 -0.25
N ASP A 331 9.15 1.36 0.73
CA ASP A 331 9.18 2.82 0.59
C ASP A 331 10.23 3.28 -0.41
N ASP A 332 11.41 2.67 -0.35
CA ASP A 332 12.51 2.98 -1.27
C ASP A 332 12.20 2.54 -2.69
N LYS A 333 11.53 1.40 -2.85
CA LYS A 333 11.08 0.89 -4.16
C LYS A 333 10.07 1.84 -4.79
N ILE A 334 9.04 2.24 -4.04
CA ILE A 334 8.04 3.21 -4.49
C ILE A 334 8.71 4.53 -4.85
N SER A 335 9.59 5.05 -3.98
CA SER A 335 10.31 6.31 -4.23
C SER A 335 11.14 6.26 -5.51
N LEU A 336 11.81 5.14 -5.77
CA LEU A 336 12.63 4.95 -6.96
C LEU A 336 11.77 4.80 -8.21
N TRP A 337 10.67 4.06 -8.12
CA TRP A 337 9.72 3.89 -9.22
C TRP A 337 9.15 5.24 -9.66
N MET A 338 8.68 6.06 -8.72
CA MET A 338 8.16 7.40 -8.99
C MET A 338 9.17 8.26 -9.75
N ARG A 339 10.41 8.27 -9.28
CA ARG A 339 11.49 9.06 -9.94
C ARG A 339 11.80 8.57 -11.35
N ARG A 340 11.80 7.25 -11.57
CA ARG A 340 12.04 6.64 -12.90
C ARG A 340 10.93 6.98 -13.90
N HIS A 341 9.70 7.23 -13.40
CA HIS A 341 8.55 7.64 -14.20
C HIS A 341 8.39 9.18 -14.28
N GLY A 342 9.39 9.94 -13.81
CA GLY A 342 9.42 11.39 -13.91
C GLY A 342 8.64 12.13 -12.82
N TYR A 343 8.09 11.44 -11.85
CA TYR A 343 7.36 12.03 -10.73
C TYR A 343 8.30 12.53 -9.62
N LYS A 344 7.77 13.45 -8.82
CA LYS A 344 8.36 13.90 -7.56
C LYS A 344 7.78 13.12 -6.38
N ASN A 345 8.64 12.78 -5.43
CA ASN A 345 8.25 12.36 -4.09
C ASN A 345 8.22 13.60 -3.21
N ILE A 346 7.09 13.96 -2.65
CA ILE A 346 6.88 15.21 -1.90
C ILE A 346 6.71 14.94 -0.41
N LEU A 347 7.57 15.54 0.40
CA LEU A 347 7.35 15.72 1.83
C LEU A 347 6.53 16.99 2.04
N ALA A 348 5.27 16.82 2.42
CA ALA A 348 4.37 17.93 2.75
C ALA A 348 4.53 18.32 4.23
N LYS A 349 5.34 19.36 4.51
CA LYS A 349 5.60 19.82 5.90
C LYS A 349 4.45 20.61 6.50
N ASP A 350 3.49 21.00 5.69
CA ASP A 350 2.21 21.61 6.05
C ASP A 350 1.09 20.56 6.27
N ALA A 351 1.46 19.29 6.21
CA ALA A 351 0.67 18.16 6.67
C ALA A 351 1.47 17.46 7.79
N TYR A 352 0.92 17.39 8.99
CA TYR A 352 1.56 16.77 10.14
C TYR A 352 0.63 15.74 10.76
N CYS A 353 1.17 14.53 10.99
CA CYS A 353 0.53 13.45 11.71
C CYS A 353 1.41 13.02 12.89
N HIS A 354 0.82 12.54 13.99
CA HIS A 354 1.58 11.88 15.03
C HIS A 354 1.76 10.40 14.65
N HIS A 355 2.97 9.89 14.76
CA HIS A 355 3.30 8.48 14.55
C HIS A 355 3.93 7.92 15.81
N PHE A 356 3.36 6.86 16.37
CA PHE A 356 3.85 6.23 17.60
C PHE A 356 5.17 5.45 17.42
N GLY A 357 5.64 5.32 16.18
CA GLY A 357 6.97 4.81 15.87
C GLY A 357 7.03 3.31 15.63
N SER A 358 6.25 2.81 14.68
CA SER A 358 6.30 1.41 14.20
C SER A 358 6.07 0.39 15.32
N VAL A 359 5.01 0.57 16.10
CA VAL A 359 4.67 -0.28 17.26
C VAL A 359 4.54 -1.74 16.85
N THR A 360 3.84 -2.04 15.75
CA THR A 360 3.65 -3.39 15.23
C THR A 360 4.99 -4.01 14.82
N HIS A 361 5.77 -3.30 14.02
CA HIS A 361 7.01 -3.82 13.46
C HIS A 361 8.11 -4.09 14.52
N ARG A 362 8.13 -3.32 15.62
CA ARG A 362 9.08 -3.56 16.70
C ARG A 362 8.87 -4.91 17.39
N ASN A 363 7.65 -5.42 17.39
CA ASN A 363 7.27 -6.66 18.06
C ASN A 363 7.39 -7.89 17.14
N ASP A 364 7.62 -7.71 15.83
CA ASP A 364 7.75 -8.82 14.87
C ASP A 364 9.06 -9.59 15.00
N PHE A 365 10.09 -8.99 15.62
CA PHE A 365 11.41 -9.62 15.75
C PHE A 365 11.66 -10.12 17.15
N LYS A 366 12.09 -11.38 17.26
CA LYS A 366 12.46 -12.01 18.53
C LYS A 366 13.78 -11.47 19.11
N SER A 367 14.62 -10.82 18.29
CA SER A 367 15.91 -10.26 18.69
C SER A 367 16.39 -9.16 17.75
N GLN A 368 17.27 -8.27 18.24
CA GLN A 368 17.97 -7.28 17.41
C GLN A 368 18.80 -7.92 16.29
N GLN A 369 19.36 -9.11 16.54
CA GLN A 369 20.10 -9.84 15.52
C GLN A 369 19.19 -10.24 14.36
N GLN A 370 18.02 -10.82 14.63
CA GLN A 370 17.06 -11.21 13.61
C GLN A 370 16.60 -10.00 12.78
N GLN A 371 16.33 -8.87 13.43
CA GLN A 371 15.99 -7.62 12.77
C GLN A 371 17.11 -7.12 11.86
N SER A 372 18.36 -7.14 12.36
CA SER A 372 19.52 -6.71 11.57
C SER A 372 19.75 -7.60 10.35
N GLU A 373 19.63 -8.92 10.51
CA GLU A 373 19.75 -9.88 9.40
C GLU A 373 18.66 -9.68 8.34
N TYR A 374 17.43 -9.41 8.77
CA TYR A 374 16.30 -9.08 7.87
C TYR A 374 16.61 -7.85 7.02
N TYR A 375 17.01 -6.75 7.63
CA TYR A 375 17.34 -5.52 6.90
C TYR A 375 18.59 -5.66 6.02
N LEU A 376 19.63 -6.38 6.48
CA LEU A 376 20.82 -6.63 5.67
C LEU A 376 20.49 -7.46 4.42
N ARG A 377 19.61 -8.45 4.53
CA ARG A 377 19.15 -9.24 3.40
C ARG A 377 18.38 -8.36 2.41
N GLY A 378 17.37 -7.62 2.87
CA GLY A 378 16.60 -6.74 2.02
C GLY A 378 17.42 -5.65 1.34
N ARG A 379 18.43 -5.10 2.04
CA ARG A 379 19.39 -4.15 1.46
C ARG A 379 20.21 -4.76 0.32
N LYS A 380 20.67 -6.00 0.49
CA LYS A 380 21.40 -6.73 -0.57
C LYS A 380 20.50 -6.99 -1.78
N ASP A 381 19.26 -7.41 -1.54
CA ASP A 381 18.29 -7.65 -2.60
C ASP A 381 17.95 -6.35 -3.35
N PHE A 382 17.79 -5.25 -2.63
CA PHE A 382 17.56 -3.94 -3.23
C PHE A 382 18.73 -3.51 -4.12
N VAL A 383 19.97 -3.61 -3.64
CA VAL A 383 21.17 -3.29 -4.45
C VAL A 383 21.26 -4.19 -5.68
N LYS A 384 20.96 -5.48 -5.54
CA LYS A 384 20.98 -6.43 -6.67
C LYS A 384 19.97 -6.05 -7.75
N ASN A 385 18.76 -5.63 -7.36
CA ASN A 385 17.66 -5.38 -8.28
C ASN A 385 17.70 -3.97 -8.87
N PHE A 386 18.15 -2.98 -8.10
CA PHE A 386 18.08 -1.57 -8.49
C PHE A 386 19.44 -0.90 -8.75
N GLY A 387 20.54 -1.55 -8.38
CA GLY A 387 21.90 -1.03 -8.60
C GLY A 387 22.31 0.09 -7.65
N VAL A 388 21.47 0.48 -6.68
CA VAL A 388 21.73 1.52 -5.69
C VAL A 388 21.48 1.02 -4.28
N ASP A 389 22.20 1.56 -3.31
CA ASP A 389 22.04 1.22 -1.91
C ASP A 389 21.02 2.16 -1.26
N PRO A 390 19.87 1.66 -0.74
CA PRO A 390 18.83 2.51 -0.16
C PRO A 390 19.27 3.24 1.11
N TRP A 391 20.29 2.70 1.82
CA TRP A 391 20.90 3.31 3.01
C TRP A 391 22.35 3.76 2.77
N GLY A 392 22.74 3.82 1.52
CA GLY A 392 24.06 4.28 1.12
C GLY A 392 24.16 5.81 1.08
N THR A 393 25.15 6.29 0.35
CA THR A 393 25.37 7.71 0.15
C THR A 393 24.18 8.39 -0.54
N GLY A 394 23.86 9.61 -0.13
CA GLY A 394 22.88 10.44 -0.83
C GLY A 394 21.42 10.09 -0.60
N PHE A 395 21.07 9.31 0.42
CA PHE A 395 19.67 9.07 0.80
C PHE A 395 19.02 10.27 1.50
N CYS A 396 19.82 11.10 2.18
CA CYS A 396 19.43 12.40 2.72
C CYS A 396 20.36 13.48 2.16
N TYR A 397 19.86 14.70 2.06
CA TYR A 397 20.72 15.85 1.77
C TYR A 397 21.46 16.28 3.04
N ASP A 398 22.63 16.90 2.85
CA ASP A 398 23.45 17.47 3.92
C ASP A 398 22.89 18.82 4.36
N SER A 399 22.10 18.81 5.44
CA SER A 399 21.47 20.03 5.96
C SER A 399 22.48 21.08 6.43
N GLU A 400 23.65 20.69 6.94
CA GLU A 400 24.69 21.60 7.38
C GLU A 400 25.36 22.29 6.18
N LEU A 401 25.64 21.55 5.10
CA LEU A 401 26.13 22.12 3.85
C LEU A 401 25.16 23.18 3.32
N PHE A 402 23.89 22.84 3.20
CA PHE A 402 22.88 23.74 2.62
C PHE A 402 22.53 24.93 3.53
N SER A 403 22.74 24.85 4.83
CA SER A 403 22.60 25.99 5.74
C SER A 403 23.66 27.07 5.51
N LYS A 404 24.82 26.68 5.01
CA LYS A 404 25.98 27.56 4.80
C LYS A 404 26.22 27.94 3.34
N TRP A 405 25.70 27.15 2.40
CA TRP A 405 25.95 27.32 0.99
C TRP A 405 24.95 28.30 0.34
N GLN A 406 25.47 29.46 -0.09
CA GLN A 406 24.71 30.44 -0.85
C GLN A 406 24.73 30.07 -2.34
N ILE A 407 23.74 29.32 -2.79
CA ILE A 407 23.60 28.93 -4.19
C ILE A 407 23.00 30.11 -4.97
N ALA A 408 23.73 30.66 -5.93
CA ALA A 408 23.23 31.72 -6.80
C ALA A 408 22.18 31.19 -7.78
N ARG A 409 21.15 31.99 -8.09
CA ARG A 409 20.16 31.68 -9.13
C ARG A 409 20.82 31.56 -10.51
N LYS A 410 20.40 30.60 -11.31
CA LYS A 410 20.72 30.47 -12.72
C LYS A 410 19.48 30.07 -13.49
N ASP A 411 19.07 30.87 -14.47
CA ASP A 411 17.83 30.61 -15.24
C ASP A 411 17.87 29.33 -16.05
N ASN A 412 19.04 28.94 -16.56
CA ASN A 412 19.28 27.68 -17.25
C ASN A 412 20.38 26.92 -16.51
N ALA A 413 20.00 26.07 -15.57
CA ALA A 413 20.94 25.32 -14.76
C ALA A 413 20.97 23.84 -15.17
N THR A 414 22.16 23.32 -15.44
CA THR A 414 22.41 21.88 -15.55
C THR A 414 23.19 21.42 -14.32
N ILE A 415 22.66 20.47 -13.60
CA ILE A 415 23.25 19.88 -12.40
C ILE A 415 23.67 18.46 -12.75
N LEU A 416 24.94 18.15 -12.53
CA LEU A 416 25.48 16.79 -12.68
C LEU A 416 25.87 16.26 -11.31
N GLY A 417 25.21 15.22 -10.84
CA GLY A 417 25.59 14.46 -9.65
C GLY A 417 26.61 13.38 -10.02
N ILE A 418 27.80 13.43 -9.43
CA ILE A 418 28.85 12.42 -9.64
C ILE A 418 29.05 11.67 -8.33
N ASN A 419 28.96 10.34 -8.39
CA ASN A 419 29.08 9.47 -7.21
C ASN A 419 28.17 9.89 -6.03
N CYS A 420 26.96 10.32 -6.37
CA CYS A 420 26.01 10.94 -5.42
C CYS A 420 25.04 9.93 -4.77
N GLY A 421 25.22 8.63 -5.04
CA GLY A 421 24.32 7.58 -4.57
C GLY A 421 22.88 7.83 -5.03
N LEU A 422 21.93 7.99 -4.10
CA LEU A 422 20.54 8.32 -4.43
C LEU A 422 20.32 9.76 -4.90
N GLY A 423 21.30 10.67 -4.70
CA GLY A 423 21.29 12.00 -5.30
C GLY A 423 20.53 13.09 -4.53
N SER A 424 20.37 12.97 -3.23
CA SER A 424 19.63 13.98 -2.43
C SER A 424 20.24 15.37 -2.50
N ASN A 425 21.57 15.50 -2.45
CA ASN A 425 22.23 16.82 -2.53
C ASN A 425 21.99 17.48 -3.90
N SER A 426 22.09 16.72 -4.97
CA SER A 426 21.85 17.22 -6.33
C SER A 426 20.40 17.64 -6.52
N LEU A 427 19.46 16.86 -5.99
CA LEU A 427 18.02 17.20 -5.99
C LEU A 427 17.78 18.50 -5.19
N LYS A 428 18.40 18.64 -4.01
CA LYS A 428 18.24 19.86 -3.18
C LYS A 428 18.75 21.11 -3.91
N VAL A 429 19.86 21.03 -4.67
CA VAL A 429 20.32 22.12 -5.52
C VAL A 429 19.28 22.47 -6.58
N LYS A 430 18.67 21.46 -7.23
CA LYS A 430 17.61 21.67 -8.23
C LYS A 430 16.41 22.41 -7.64
N GLU A 431 15.94 21.99 -6.47
CA GLU A 431 14.78 22.62 -5.82
C GLU A 431 15.10 24.06 -5.38
N ILE A 432 16.29 24.35 -4.85
CA ILE A 432 16.73 25.71 -4.51
C ILE A 432 16.75 26.61 -5.77
N GLN A 433 17.17 26.12 -6.94
CA GLN A 433 17.11 26.88 -8.17
C GLN A 433 15.67 27.22 -8.56
N ARG A 434 14.76 26.25 -8.46
CA ARG A 434 13.32 26.43 -8.74
C ARG A 434 12.67 27.40 -7.76
N GLU A 435 12.94 27.26 -6.46
CA GLU A 435 12.47 28.18 -5.40
C GLU A 435 12.91 29.63 -5.67
N LYS A 436 14.06 29.81 -6.32
CA LYS A 436 14.57 31.12 -6.75
C LYS A 436 14.05 31.58 -8.09
N GLY A 437 13.10 30.87 -8.69
CA GLY A 437 12.44 31.22 -9.94
C GLY A 437 13.25 30.89 -11.20
N ALA A 438 14.13 29.89 -11.15
CA ALA A 438 14.80 29.38 -12.35
C ALA A 438 13.80 28.62 -13.23
N GLU A 439 13.74 28.96 -14.53
CA GLU A 439 12.76 28.40 -15.47
C GLU A 439 13.15 27.00 -15.95
N HIS A 440 14.44 26.76 -16.20
CA HIS A 440 14.92 25.50 -16.74
C HIS A 440 16.03 24.91 -15.88
N VAL A 441 15.71 23.83 -15.14
CA VAL A 441 16.67 23.15 -14.28
C VAL A 441 16.69 21.65 -14.61
N THR A 442 17.79 21.21 -15.23
CA THR A 442 18.01 19.79 -15.56
C THR A 442 18.94 19.16 -14.54
N LEU A 443 18.60 17.97 -14.08
CA LEU A 443 19.39 17.18 -13.14
C LEU A 443 19.73 15.81 -13.74
N TYR A 444 21.01 15.50 -13.73
CA TYR A 444 21.56 14.17 -14.05
C TYR A 444 22.23 13.59 -12.78
N ASN A 445 21.83 12.38 -12.39
CA ASN A 445 22.39 11.63 -11.26
C ASN A 445 22.94 10.28 -11.72
#